data_baf4074316d2dfda40901613256d909f
#
_entry.id   baf4074316d2dfda40901613256d909f
#
_cell.length_a   1.000
_cell.length_b   1.000
_cell.length_c   1.000
_cell.angle_alpha   90.00
_cell.angle_beta   90.00
_cell.angle_gamma   90.00
#
_symmetry.space_group_name_H-M   'P 1'
#
loop_
_entity.id
_entity.type
_entity.pdbx_description
1 polymer ?
#
loop_
_entity_poly.entity_id
_entity_poly.type
_entity_poly.pdbx_seq_one_letter_code
_entity_poly.pdbx_strand_id
1 'polypeptide(L)'
;FSPAFLWTRLPLGKEGDELIDRVVSQAFRDYLNLYLELVEEAEPVEVPRSTQLLAGQKRYTSYRAEKDPARGMLTRFYGSEWTEAYIHDVLFDL
;
A
#
# COMPACT_ATOMS: atom_id res chain seq x y z
N PHE A 1 -9.70 -7.81 6.72
CA PHE A 1 -9.64 -7.22 5.37
C PHE A 1 -11.03 -6.93 4.84
N SER A 2 -11.14 -5.92 3.97
CA SER A 2 -12.38 -5.55 3.31
C SER A 2 -12.84 -6.65 2.33
N PRO A 3 -14.16 -6.79 2.07
CA PRO A 3 -14.66 -7.66 1.00
C PRO A 3 -14.12 -7.29 -0.39
N ALA A 4 -13.65 -6.05 -0.58
CA ALA A 4 -13.04 -5.60 -1.83
C ALA A 4 -11.54 -5.93 -1.92
N PHE A 5 -10.99 -6.61 -0.94
CA PHE A 5 -9.57 -6.98 -0.92
C PHE A 5 -9.29 -8.06 -1.96
N LEU A 6 -8.28 -7.83 -2.78
CA LEU A 6 -7.81 -8.80 -3.76
C LEU A 6 -6.57 -9.52 -3.24
N TRP A 7 -6.70 -10.81 -2.99
CA TRP A 7 -5.58 -11.68 -2.65
C TRP A 7 -5.76 -13.01 -3.36
N THR A 8 -4.71 -13.49 -4.00
CA THR A 8 -4.79 -14.74 -4.73
C THR A 8 -3.44 -15.46 -4.75
N ARG A 9 -3.49 -16.78 -4.80
CA ARG A 9 -2.34 -17.62 -5.12
C ARG A 9 -2.48 -18.09 -6.53
N LEU A 10 -1.41 -17.97 -7.31
CA LEU A 10 -1.40 -18.36 -8.69
C LEU A 10 -0.51 -19.58 -8.86
N PRO A 11 -0.97 -20.66 -9.54
CA PRO A 11 -0.09 -21.76 -9.89
C PRO A 11 0.93 -21.30 -10.93
N LEU A 12 2.07 -21.96 -10.95
CA LEU A 12 3.07 -21.72 -11.99
C LEU A 12 2.61 -22.37 -13.32
N GLY A 13 2.96 -21.73 -14.44
CA GLY A 13 2.69 -22.24 -15.76
C GLY A 13 1.45 -21.64 -16.41
N LYS A 14 0.93 -22.34 -17.41
CA LYS A 14 -0.14 -21.85 -18.29
C LYS A 14 -1.42 -21.48 -17.55
N GLU A 15 -1.83 -22.29 -16.57
CA GLU A 15 -3.04 -22.03 -15.80
C GLU A 15 -2.94 -20.73 -15.01
N GLY A 16 -1.80 -20.48 -14.38
CA GLY A 16 -1.56 -19.23 -13.67
C GLY A 16 -1.53 -18.03 -14.61
N ASP A 17 -0.91 -18.19 -15.79
CA ASP A 17 -0.86 -17.13 -16.81
C ASP A 17 -2.26 -16.78 -17.31
N GLU A 18 -3.13 -17.75 -17.53
CA GLU A 18 -4.52 -17.51 -17.91
C GLU A 18 -5.31 -16.78 -16.83
N LEU A 19 -5.08 -17.11 -15.56
CA LEU A 19 -5.71 -16.40 -14.44
C LEU A 19 -5.22 -14.95 -14.35
N ILE A 20 -3.94 -14.72 -14.57
CA ILE A 20 -3.39 -13.36 -14.62
C ILE A 20 -4.08 -12.55 -15.71
N ASP A 21 -4.17 -13.09 -16.93
CA ASP A 21 -4.74 -12.36 -18.06
C ASP A 21 -6.23 -12.08 -17.91
N ARG A 22 -7.00 -13.04 -17.40
CA ARG A 22 -8.47 -12.92 -17.34
C ARG A 22 -8.97 -12.26 -16.05
N VAL A 23 -8.40 -12.65 -14.92
CA VAL A 23 -8.95 -12.25 -13.61
C VAL A 23 -8.13 -11.14 -12.96
N VAL A 24 -6.84 -11.37 -12.78
CA VAL A 24 -5.98 -10.43 -12.06
C VAL A 24 -5.83 -9.13 -12.83
N SER A 25 -5.58 -9.21 -14.13
CA SER A 25 -5.45 -8.02 -15.00
C SER A 25 -6.74 -7.19 -15.02
N GLN A 26 -7.89 -7.83 -15.13
CA GLN A 26 -9.17 -7.13 -15.12
C GLN A 26 -9.44 -6.50 -13.75
N ALA A 27 -9.19 -7.22 -12.66
CA ALA A 27 -9.35 -6.67 -11.32
C ALA A 27 -8.45 -5.45 -11.09
N PHE A 28 -7.20 -5.50 -11.55
CA PHE A 28 -6.29 -4.37 -11.46
C PHE A 28 -6.83 -3.15 -12.21
N ARG A 29 -7.33 -3.35 -13.43
CA ARG A 29 -7.93 -2.26 -14.22
C ARG A 29 -9.15 -1.66 -13.53
N ASP A 30 -10.00 -2.50 -12.94
CA ASP A 30 -11.19 -2.05 -12.23
C ASP A 30 -10.83 -1.21 -11.01
N TYR A 31 -9.84 -1.64 -10.21
CA TYR A 31 -9.34 -0.86 -9.07
C TYR A 31 -8.71 0.45 -9.52
N LEU A 32 -7.90 0.43 -10.57
CA LEU A 32 -7.28 1.63 -11.09
C LEU A 32 -8.32 2.65 -11.58
N ASN A 33 -9.32 2.19 -12.33
CA ASN A 33 -10.39 3.05 -12.82
C ASN A 33 -11.20 3.64 -11.67
N LEU A 34 -11.51 2.85 -10.66
CA LEU A 34 -12.20 3.34 -9.45
C LEU A 34 -11.37 4.41 -8.74
N TYR A 35 -10.08 4.16 -8.58
CA TYR A 35 -9.16 5.14 -7.96
C TYR A 35 -9.12 6.45 -8.75
N LEU A 36 -9.02 6.38 -10.07
CA LEU A 36 -8.99 7.56 -10.93
C LEU A 36 -10.32 8.35 -10.85
N GLU A 37 -11.45 7.67 -10.82
CA GLU A 37 -12.75 8.32 -10.62
C GLU A 37 -12.81 9.04 -9.27
N LEU A 38 -12.35 8.41 -8.21
CA LEU A 38 -12.31 9.02 -6.88
C LEU A 38 -11.43 10.27 -6.86
N VAL A 39 -10.28 10.23 -7.54
CA VAL A 39 -9.37 11.38 -7.64
C VAL A 39 -10.03 12.52 -8.44
N GLU A 40 -10.68 12.22 -9.56
CA GLU A 40 -11.35 13.23 -10.38
C GLU A 40 -12.50 13.91 -9.65
N GLU A 41 -13.24 13.16 -8.84
CA GLU A 41 -14.39 13.67 -8.09
C GLU A 41 -14.00 14.27 -6.73
N ALA A 42 -12.76 14.07 -6.30
CA ALA A 42 -12.30 14.55 -5.01
C ALA A 42 -12.26 16.09 -4.97
N GLU A 43 -12.73 16.63 -3.89
CA GLU A 43 -12.70 18.07 -3.61
C GLU A 43 -11.80 18.35 -2.40
N PRO A 44 -11.08 19.48 -2.40
CA PRO A 44 -10.31 19.86 -1.23
C PRO A 44 -11.19 19.98 0.01
N VAL A 45 -10.66 19.54 1.14
CA VAL A 45 -11.34 19.69 2.43
C VAL A 45 -10.80 20.92 3.16
N GLU A 46 -11.67 21.53 3.95
CA GLU A 46 -11.29 22.69 4.75
C GLU A 46 -10.50 22.28 5.99
N VAL A 47 -9.70 23.21 6.52
CA VAL A 47 -9.18 23.16 7.86
C VAL A 47 -10.38 23.37 8.81
N PRO A 48 -10.61 22.58 9.87
CA PRO A 48 -9.72 21.61 10.53
C PRO A 48 -9.78 20.17 9.98
N ARG A 49 -10.62 19.87 9.00
CA ARG A 49 -10.76 18.48 8.48
C ARG A 49 -9.44 17.99 7.88
N SER A 50 -8.73 18.80 7.12
CA SER A 50 -7.43 18.44 6.56
C SER A 50 -6.40 18.11 7.62
N THR A 51 -6.40 18.85 8.72
CA THR A 51 -5.53 18.61 9.89
C THR A 51 -5.83 17.25 10.52
N GLN A 52 -7.11 16.90 10.67
CA GLN A 52 -7.52 15.60 11.21
C GLN A 52 -7.09 14.45 10.30
N LEU A 53 -7.25 14.63 8.98
CA LEU A 53 -6.85 13.62 8.00
C LEU A 53 -5.33 13.38 8.02
N LEU A 54 -4.56 14.46 8.05
CA LEU A 54 -3.10 14.37 8.13
C LEU A 54 -2.65 13.67 9.43
N ALA A 55 -3.26 14.02 10.54
CA ALA A 55 -2.97 13.38 11.83
C ALA A 55 -3.28 11.87 11.78
N GLY A 56 -4.39 11.48 11.13
CA GLY A 56 -4.75 10.08 10.92
C GLY A 56 -3.74 9.34 10.04
N GLN A 57 -3.32 9.96 8.96
CA GLN A 57 -2.28 9.40 8.08
C GLN A 57 -0.96 9.20 8.83
N LYS A 58 -0.55 10.18 9.61
CA LYS A 58 0.68 10.09 10.42
C LYS A 58 0.61 8.98 11.47
N ARG A 59 -0.53 8.82 12.13
CA ARG A 59 -0.72 7.71 13.08
C ARG A 59 -0.59 6.37 12.38
N TYR A 60 -1.20 6.21 11.22
CA TYR A 60 -1.14 4.98 10.45
C TYR A 60 0.28 4.66 9.99
N THR A 61 0.97 5.62 9.40
CA THR A 61 2.34 5.39 8.91
C THR A 61 3.32 5.13 10.04
N SER A 62 3.17 5.82 11.18
CA SER A 62 3.99 5.56 12.37
C SER A 62 3.77 4.16 12.91
N TYR A 63 2.52 3.71 12.99
CA TYR A 63 2.19 2.36 13.40
C TYR A 63 2.78 1.33 12.44
N ARG A 64 2.64 1.55 11.14
CA ARG A 64 3.18 0.65 10.12
C ARG A 64 4.70 0.57 10.18
N ALA A 65 5.36 1.71 10.37
CA ALA A 65 6.83 1.75 10.50
C ALA A 65 7.29 0.97 11.74
N GLU A 66 6.59 1.13 12.88
CA GLU A 66 6.92 0.41 14.11
C GLU A 66 6.76 -1.11 13.96
N LYS A 67 5.70 -1.54 13.26
CA LYS A 67 5.32 -2.95 13.13
C LYS A 67 5.77 -3.62 11.85
N ASP A 68 6.64 -3.00 11.08
CA ASP A 68 7.05 -3.54 9.78
C ASP A 68 7.74 -4.90 9.95
N PRO A 69 7.18 -5.97 9.38
CA PRO A 69 7.76 -7.30 9.48
C PRO A 69 9.10 -7.46 8.75
N ALA A 70 9.40 -6.59 7.79
CA ALA A 70 10.65 -6.65 7.04
C ALA A 70 11.86 -6.10 7.80
N ARG A 71 11.64 -5.40 8.93
CA ARG A 71 12.74 -4.76 9.68
C ARG A 71 13.84 -5.75 10.05
N GLY A 72 13.46 -6.92 10.56
CA GLY A 72 14.45 -7.94 10.95
C GLY A 72 15.31 -8.41 9.79
N MET A 73 14.70 -8.72 8.66
CA MET A 73 15.39 -9.16 7.46
C MET A 73 16.31 -8.08 6.89
N LEU A 74 15.78 -6.87 6.76
CA LEU A 74 16.55 -5.74 6.22
C LEU A 74 17.73 -5.38 7.13
N THR A 75 17.56 -5.43 8.44
CA THR A 75 18.63 -5.19 9.40
C THR A 75 19.74 -6.24 9.26
N ARG A 76 19.38 -7.48 9.03
CA ARG A 76 20.36 -8.56 8.81
C ARG A 76 21.20 -8.32 7.57
N PHE A 77 20.60 -7.84 6.47
CA PHE A 77 21.31 -7.65 5.19
C PHE A 77 22.04 -6.30 5.11
N TYR A 78 21.48 -5.25 5.67
CA TYR A 78 21.93 -3.87 5.43
C TYR A 78 22.32 -3.10 6.69
N GLY A 79 22.12 -3.66 7.88
CA GLY A 79 22.39 -3.00 9.15
C GLY A 79 21.22 -2.14 9.64
N SER A 80 21.24 -1.83 10.94
CA SER A 80 20.12 -1.13 11.57
C SER A 80 19.99 0.33 11.12
N GLU A 81 21.09 1.03 10.94
CA GLU A 81 21.06 2.43 10.53
C GLU A 81 20.41 2.62 9.16
N TRP A 82 20.85 1.84 8.18
CA TRP A 82 20.27 1.87 6.84
C TRP A 82 18.79 1.48 6.86
N THR A 83 18.46 0.42 7.61
CA THR A 83 17.09 -0.10 7.68
C THR A 83 16.13 0.93 8.26
N GLU A 84 16.49 1.58 9.35
CA GLU A 84 15.63 2.61 9.95
C GLU A 84 15.47 3.81 9.02
N ALA A 85 16.53 4.23 8.36
CA ALA A 85 16.45 5.30 7.35
C ALA A 85 15.51 4.92 6.20
N TYR A 86 15.61 3.70 5.69
CA TYR A 86 14.76 3.23 4.61
C TYR A 86 13.29 3.17 5.03
N ILE A 87 12.99 2.63 6.22
CA ILE A 87 11.62 2.51 6.72
C ILE A 87 10.98 3.88 6.90
N HIS A 88 11.69 4.82 7.49
CA HIS A 88 11.13 6.13 7.83
C HIS A 88 11.18 7.15 6.70
N ASP A 89 12.22 7.09 5.85
CA ASP A 89 12.42 8.10 4.82
C ASP A 89 11.86 7.69 3.45
N VAL A 90 11.63 6.40 3.22
CA VAL A 90 11.15 5.88 1.94
C VAL A 90 9.79 5.21 2.07
N LEU A 91 9.67 4.18 2.90
CA LEU A 91 8.44 3.38 2.97
C LEU A 91 7.28 4.14 3.61
N PHE A 92 7.54 4.82 4.70
CA PHE A 92 6.51 5.47 5.51
C PHE A 92 6.80 6.94 5.74
N ASP A 93 7.33 7.58 4.72
CA ASP A 93 7.57 9.02 4.75
C ASP A 93 6.25 9.79 4.63
N LEU A 94 6.02 10.70 5.59
CA LEU A 94 4.84 11.55 5.55
C LEU A 94 5.12 12.91 6.18
#